data_91940576e7cd0578af80c772e2150266
#
_entry.id   91940576e7cd0578af80c772e2150266
#
_cell.length_a   1.000
_cell.length_b   1.000
_cell.length_c   1.000
_cell.angle_alpha   90.00
_cell.angle_beta   90.00
_cell.angle_gamma   90.00
#
_symmetry.space_group_name_H-M   'P 1'
#
loop_
_entity.id
_entity.type
_entity.pdbx_description
1 polymer ?
#
loop_
_entity_poly.entity_id
_entity_poly.type
_entity_poly.pdbx_seq_one_letter_code
_entity_poly.pdbx_strand_id
1 'polypeptide(L)'
;MVKSGQIRFPDYRWGEDRLFIFDCLERAGSVAVLPECKYSYIMHPGQSLISSYYDKKFEVCLAADTRAQQLCRRFGAEDDEDFRYMFAKSVFSCLTTLFSPGCRLNRNEKRDVIRGIITNEQLRERSRKPFGGAAVKLLSAVMRSGSVTLNYAAFRFVAWAGQAAPRFFTKLKHRK
;
A
#
# COMPACT_ATOMS: atom_id res chain seq x y z
N MET A 1 8.94 0.10 26.86
CA MET A 1 8.14 -0.67 25.87
C MET A 1 9.03 -1.44 24.90
N VAL A 2 9.76 -0.78 24.00
CA VAL A 2 10.64 -1.47 23.03
C VAL A 2 11.77 -2.23 23.71
N LYS A 3 12.47 -1.60 24.70
CA LYS A 3 13.57 -2.23 25.46
C LYS A 3 13.15 -3.44 26.30
N SER A 4 11.87 -3.54 26.70
CA SER A 4 11.35 -4.68 27.43
C SER A 4 11.01 -5.90 26.54
N GLY A 5 11.25 -5.79 25.23
CA GLY A 5 10.96 -6.85 24.27
C GLY A 5 9.47 -7.10 23.98
N GLN A 6 8.60 -6.23 24.47
CA GLN A 6 7.14 -6.36 24.25
C GLN A 6 6.68 -5.93 22.85
N ILE A 7 7.46 -5.07 22.18
CA ILE A 7 7.19 -4.64 20.79
C ILE A 7 8.42 -4.99 19.96
N ARG A 8 8.20 -5.73 18.89
CA ARG A 8 9.25 -6.15 17.95
C ARG A 8 8.81 -5.86 16.53
N PHE A 9 9.78 -5.68 15.64
CA PHE A 9 9.50 -5.67 14.21
C PHE A 9 8.93 -7.03 13.78
N PRO A 10 7.82 -7.08 13.07
CA PRO A 10 7.31 -8.33 12.50
C PRO A 10 8.26 -8.83 11.40
N ASP A 11 8.24 -10.14 11.16
CA ASP A 11 9.09 -10.78 10.15
C ASP A 11 8.51 -10.61 8.73
N TYR A 12 8.50 -9.35 8.26
CA TYR A 12 8.15 -8.99 6.90
C TYR A 12 9.31 -8.22 6.25
N ARG A 13 9.50 -8.41 4.96
CA ARG A 13 10.52 -7.69 4.18
C ARG A 13 10.08 -6.30 3.71
N TRP A 14 8.81 -5.97 3.89
CA TRP A 14 8.21 -4.73 3.43
C TRP A 14 7.05 -4.33 4.35
N GLY A 15 7.03 -3.05 4.78
CA GLY A 15 5.98 -2.48 5.62
C GLY A 15 6.03 -2.89 7.09
N GLU A 16 7.10 -3.55 7.51
CA GLU A 16 7.39 -3.94 8.90
C GLU A 16 7.50 -2.72 9.81
N ASP A 17 8.04 -1.63 9.30
CA ASP A 17 8.17 -0.33 9.97
C ASP A 17 6.80 0.27 10.33
N ARG A 18 5.85 0.20 9.39
CA ARG A 18 4.49 0.69 9.61
C ARG A 18 3.77 -0.10 10.70
N LEU A 19 3.84 -1.42 10.64
CA LEU A 19 3.23 -2.29 11.66
C LEU A 19 3.86 -2.06 13.03
N PHE A 20 5.18 -1.95 13.09
CA PHE A 20 5.91 -1.62 14.32
C PHE A 20 5.46 -0.28 14.91
N ILE A 21 5.31 0.77 14.08
CA ILE A 21 4.83 2.09 14.53
C ILE A 21 3.41 1.99 15.07
N PHE A 22 2.51 1.24 14.42
CA PHE A 22 1.15 1.04 14.91
C PHE A 22 1.12 0.34 16.27
N ASP A 23 1.95 -0.68 16.47
CA ASP A 23 2.07 -1.35 17.76
C ASP A 23 2.64 -0.42 18.85
N CYS A 24 3.55 0.50 18.49
CA CYS A 24 4.02 1.53 19.39
C CYS A 24 2.92 2.54 19.76
N LEU A 25 2.16 3.02 18.78
CA LEU A 25 1.06 3.98 19.00
C LEU A 25 -0.06 3.38 19.84
N GLU A 26 -0.39 2.10 19.62
CA GLU A 26 -1.41 1.40 20.41
C GLU A 26 -1.09 1.37 21.90
N ARG A 27 0.20 1.32 22.26
CA ARG A 27 0.66 1.23 23.65
C ARG A 27 1.16 2.56 24.24
N ALA A 28 1.23 3.60 23.40
CA ALA A 28 1.66 4.91 23.86
C ALA A 28 0.57 5.59 24.69
N GLY A 29 0.98 6.22 25.81
CA GLY A 29 0.12 7.09 26.61
C GLY A 29 0.04 8.50 26.02
N SER A 30 1.09 8.93 25.31
CA SER A 30 1.16 10.22 24.61
C SER A 30 2.10 10.14 23.42
N VAL A 31 1.89 11.03 22.45
CA VAL A 31 2.71 11.15 21.23
C VAL A 31 3.12 12.62 21.08
N ALA A 32 4.42 12.86 20.87
CA ALA A 32 4.94 14.18 20.55
C ALA A 32 5.38 14.21 19.08
N VAL A 33 4.98 15.26 18.37
CA VAL A 33 5.40 15.49 16.99
C VAL A 33 6.49 16.56 16.99
N LEU A 34 7.66 16.22 16.44
CA LEU A 34 8.76 17.17 16.30
C LEU A 34 8.70 17.80 14.90
N PRO A 35 8.82 19.12 14.76
CA PRO A 35 8.79 19.82 13.48
C PRO A 35 10.06 19.60 12.64
N GLU A 36 11.08 19.00 13.22
CA GLU A 36 12.39 18.81 12.61
C GLU A 36 12.48 17.49 11.83
N CYS A 37 13.05 17.54 10.64
CA CYS A 37 13.38 16.35 9.88
C CYS A 37 14.60 15.65 10.49
N LYS A 38 14.36 14.56 11.23
CA LYS A 38 15.41 13.73 11.86
C LYS A 38 15.83 12.52 11.01
N TYR A 39 15.15 12.27 9.89
CA TYR A 39 15.39 11.11 9.04
C TYR A 39 15.40 11.49 7.56
N SER A 40 16.41 11.03 6.84
CA SER A 40 16.54 11.20 5.40
C SER A 40 16.39 9.85 4.69
N TYR A 41 15.38 9.72 3.86
CA TYR A 41 15.17 8.50 3.07
C TYR A 41 15.89 8.61 1.73
N ILE A 42 16.95 7.82 1.54
CA ILE A 42 17.72 7.80 0.30
C ILE A 42 17.12 6.75 -0.63
N MET A 43 16.62 7.19 -1.78
CA MET A 43 16.10 6.29 -2.82
C MET A 43 17.19 5.95 -3.84
N HIS A 44 17.56 4.68 -3.91
CA HIS A 44 18.45 4.18 -4.95
C HIS A 44 17.64 3.66 -6.15
N PRO A 45 17.89 4.15 -7.37
CA PRO A 45 17.22 3.62 -8.56
C PRO A 45 17.47 2.11 -8.73
N GLY A 46 16.40 1.34 -8.92
CA GLY A 46 16.49 -0.09 -9.22
C GLY A 46 16.67 -1.05 -8.03
N GLN A 47 16.90 -0.57 -6.81
CA GLN A 47 17.12 -1.42 -5.63
C GLN A 47 16.06 -1.28 -4.53
N SER A 48 14.99 -0.54 -4.79
CA SER A 48 13.97 -0.29 -3.77
C SER A 48 13.04 -1.49 -3.58
N LEU A 49 12.88 -1.94 -2.33
CA LEU A 49 11.87 -2.94 -1.93
C LEU A 49 10.46 -2.52 -2.31
N ILE A 50 10.18 -1.21 -2.36
CA ILE A 50 8.88 -0.66 -2.76
C ILE A 50 8.52 -1.03 -4.20
N SER A 51 9.50 -1.06 -5.11
CA SER A 51 9.31 -1.38 -6.53
C SER A 51 9.45 -2.86 -6.85
N SER A 52 9.85 -3.69 -5.89
CA SER A 52 10.04 -5.12 -6.06
C SER A 52 8.76 -5.89 -5.76
N TYR A 53 8.56 -7.00 -6.47
CA TYR A 53 7.51 -7.97 -6.13
C TYR A 53 7.86 -8.66 -4.81
N TYR A 54 6.86 -8.79 -3.95
CA TYR A 54 6.92 -9.55 -2.70
C TYR A 54 5.57 -10.24 -2.50
N ASP A 55 5.56 -11.55 -2.35
CA ASP A 55 4.36 -12.38 -2.29
C ASP A 55 3.43 -12.02 -1.14
N LYS A 56 3.99 -11.74 0.04
CA LYS A 56 3.23 -11.33 1.24
C LYS A 56 2.85 -9.85 1.27
N LYS A 57 3.15 -9.08 0.22
CA LYS A 57 2.93 -7.63 0.22
C LYS A 57 1.47 -7.25 0.47
N PHE A 58 0.53 -7.98 -0.12
CA PHE A 58 -0.90 -7.73 0.08
C PHE A 58 -1.36 -8.08 1.49
N GLU A 59 -0.87 -9.17 2.08
CA GLU A 59 -1.10 -9.54 3.47
C GLU A 59 -0.69 -8.41 4.44
N VAL A 60 0.50 -7.85 4.23
CA VAL A 60 0.97 -6.71 5.03
C VAL A 60 0.09 -5.48 4.83
N CYS A 61 -0.40 -5.22 3.62
CA CYS A 61 -1.36 -4.13 3.38
C CYS A 61 -2.64 -4.30 4.19
N LEU A 62 -3.20 -5.51 4.22
CA LEU A 62 -4.40 -5.83 5.00
C LEU A 62 -4.16 -5.67 6.49
N ALA A 63 -3.05 -6.22 7.00
CA ALA A 63 -2.67 -6.10 8.40
C ALA A 63 -2.50 -4.63 8.82
N ALA A 64 -1.82 -3.82 7.99
CA ALA A 64 -1.61 -2.40 8.27
C ALA A 64 -2.92 -1.60 8.26
N ASP A 65 -3.84 -1.89 7.33
CA ASP A 65 -5.16 -1.23 7.31
C ASP A 65 -6.01 -1.61 8.52
N THR A 66 -6.00 -2.89 8.91
CA THR A 66 -6.69 -3.36 10.12
C THR A 66 -6.18 -2.65 11.37
N ARG A 67 -4.85 -2.52 11.54
CA ARG A 67 -4.24 -1.79 12.66
C ARG A 67 -4.60 -0.30 12.64
N ALA A 68 -4.56 0.33 11.47
CA ALA A 68 -4.97 1.72 11.32
C ALA A 68 -6.42 1.94 11.76
N GLN A 69 -7.36 1.06 11.35
CA GLN A 69 -8.75 1.12 11.77
C GLN A 69 -8.92 0.93 13.29
N GLN A 70 -8.17 0.01 13.89
CA GLN A 70 -8.19 -0.21 15.34
C GLN A 70 -7.74 1.04 16.10
N LEU A 71 -6.66 1.69 15.64
CA LEU A 71 -6.18 2.94 16.21
C LEU A 71 -7.21 4.07 16.07
N CYS A 72 -7.81 4.24 14.89
CA CYS A 72 -8.86 5.23 14.69
C CYS A 72 -10.02 5.03 15.67
N ARG A 73 -10.51 3.80 15.83
CA ARG A 73 -11.59 3.50 16.79
C ARG A 73 -11.17 3.80 18.22
N ARG A 74 -9.95 3.43 18.60
CA ARG A 74 -9.43 3.65 19.96
C ARG A 74 -9.35 5.14 20.33
N PHE A 75 -8.94 5.97 19.38
CA PHE A 75 -8.78 7.40 19.58
C PHE A 75 -10.01 8.24 19.20
N GLY A 76 -11.16 7.58 18.94
CA GLY A 76 -12.40 8.25 18.56
C GLY A 76 -12.32 8.99 17.22
N ALA A 77 -11.36 8.65 16.38
CA ALA A 77 -11.26 9.17 15.03
C ALA A 77 -12.22 8.39 14.12
N GLU A 78 -12.94 9.10 13.25
CA GLU A 78 -13.72 8.46 12.20
C GLU A 78 -12.80 7.85 11.14
N ASP A 79 -13.41 7.02 10.25
CA ASP A 79 -12.70 6.39 9.13
C ASP A 79 -12.10 7.46 8.20
N ASP A 80 -10.82 7.76 8.42
CA ASP A 80 -10.09 8.83 7.77
C ASP A 80 -9.83 8.51 6.28
N GLU A 81 -10.09 9.49 5.42
CA GLU A 81 -9.83 9.41 3.98
C GLU A 81 -8.34 9.15 3.70
N ASP A 82 -7.44 9.72 4.50
CA ASP A 82 -6.00 9.55 4.33
C ASP A 82 -5.57 8.09 4.54
N PHE A 83 -6.13 7.38 5.54
CA PHE A 83 -5.86 5.95 5.73
C PHE A 83 -6.41 5.10 4.58
N ARG A 84 -7.62 5.40 4.08
CA ARG A 84 -8.15 4.72 2.89
C ARG A 84 -7.28 4.96 1.66
N TYR A 85 -6.82 6.19 1.48
CA TYR A 85 -5.90 6.55 0.40
C TYR A 85 -4.56 5.80 0.51
N MET A 86 -3.97 5.75 1.70
CA MET A 86 -2.73 5.00 1.96
C MET A 86 -2.89 3.50 1.70
N PHE A 87 -4.01 2.91 2.13
CA PHE A 87 -4.33 1.52 1.86
C PHE A 87 -4.43 1.25 0.35
N ALA A 88 -5.22 2.04 -0.37
CA ALA A 88 -5.36 1.89 -1.82
C ALA A 88 -4.03 2.05 -2.56
N LYS A 89 -3.20 3.04 -2.19
CA LYS A 89 -1.84 3.19 -2.77
C LYS A 89 -0.99 1.96 -2.54
N SER A 90 -1.08 1.35 -1.36
CA SER A 90 -0.36 0.12 -1.04
C SER A 90 -0.84 -1.04 -1.92
N VAL A 91 -2.16 -1.18 -2.10
CA VAL A 91 -2.75 -2.20 -2.98
C VAL A 91 -2.37 -1.95 -4.46
N PHE A 92 -2.38 -0.70 -4.93
CA PHE A 92 -1.90 -0.36 -6.27
C PHE A 92 -0.44 -0.76 -6.46
N SER A 93 0.40 -0.56 -5.42
CA SER A 93 1.78 -1.01 -5.44
C SER A 93 1.88 -2.55 -5.52
N CYS A 94 1.02 -3.31 -4.81
CA CYS A 94 0.97 -4.76 -4.94
C CYS A 94 0.68 -5.18 -6.38
N LEU A 95 -0.36 -4.62 -6.99
CA LEU A 95 -0.78 -4.95 -8.36
C LEU A 95 0.26 -4.51 -9.41
N THR A 96 0.87 -3.34 -9.22
CA THR A 96 1.88 -2.82 -10.16
C THR A 96 3.18 -3.65 -10.12
N THR A 97 3.61 -4.07 -8.93
CA THR A 97 4.86 -4.85 -8.79
C THR A 97 4.78 -6.28 -9.34
N LEU A 98 3.57 -6.80 -9.65
CA LEU A 98 3.41 -8.02 -10.43
C LEU A 98 4.04 -7.94 -11.83
N PHE A 99 4.20 -6.72 -12.36
CA PHE A 99 4.79 -6.45 -13.66
C PHE A 99 6.21 -5.89 -13.58
N SER A 100 6.83 -5.91 -12.39
CA SER A 100 8.24 -5.53 -12.22
C SER A 100 9.17 -6.60 -12.79
N PRO A 101 10.39 -6.23 -13.22
CA PRO A 101 11.37 -7.17 -13.77
C PRO A 101 11.73 -8.33 -12.83
N GLY A 102 11.64 -8.11 -11.51
CA GLY A 102 11.93 -9.13 -10.49
C GLY A 102 10.78 -10.12 -10.23
N CYS A 103 9.60 -9.93 -10.80
CA CYS A 103 8.47 -10.84 -10.63
C CYS A 103 8.56 -12.02 -11.60
N ARG A 104 8.78 -13.22 -11.06
CA ARG A 104 8.93 -14.47 -11.83
C ARG A 104 7.60 -15.19 -12.11
N LEU A 105 6.47 -14.69 -11.63
CA LEU A 105 5.16 -15.28 -11.86
C LEU A 105 4.81 -15.26 -13.35
N ASN A 106 4.25 -16.37 -13.84
CA ASN A 106 3.72 -16.46 -15.19
C ASN A 106 2.37 -15.70 -15.31
N ARG A 107 1.80 -15.66 -16.52
CA ARG A 107 0.57 -14.91 -16.79
C ARG A 107 -0.63 -15.40 -15.95
N ASN A 108 -0.78 -16.70 -15.78
CA ASN A 108 -1.90 -17.28 -15.05
C ASN A 108 -1.76 -17.02 -13.56
N GLU A 109 -0.59 -17.24 -13.00
CA GLU A 109 -0.29 -16.94 -11.60
C GLU A 109 -0.54 -15.46 -11.27
N LYS A 110 -0.12 -14.52 -12.14
CA LYS A 110 -0.43 -13.09 -11.98
C LYS A 110 -1.94 -12.82 -11.96
N ARG A 111 -2.70 -13.50 -12.82
CA ARG A 111 -4.18 -13.39 -12.87
C ARG A 111 -4.82 -13.93 -11.60
N ASP A 112 -4.28 -15.01 -11.04
CA ASP A 112 -4.79 -15.59 -9.79
C ASP A 112 -4.51 -14.69 -8.59
N VAL A 113 -3.31 -14.10 -8.51
CA VAL A 113 -2.99 -13.08 -7.50
C VAL A 113 -3.92 -11.87 -7.64
N ILE A 114 -4.11 -11.35 -8.85
CA ILE A 114 -5.04 -10.24 -9.10
C ILE A 114 -6.45 -10.61 -8.65
N ARG A 115 -6.93 -11.80 -8.99
CA ARG A 115 -8.26 -12.29 -8.58
C ARG A 115 -8.37 -12.28 -7.06
N GLY A 116 -7.41 -12.86 -6.33
CA GLY A 116 -7.39 -12.89 -4.87
C GLY A 116 -7.44 -11.47 -4.25
N ILE A 117 -6.72 -10.52 -4.84
CA ILE A 117 -6.72 -9.14 -4.37
C ILE A 117 -8.07 -8.45 -4.60
N ILE A 118 -8.60 -8.46 -5.84
CA ILE A 118 -9.83 -7.69 -6.18
C ILE A 118 -11.12 -8.31 -5.63
N THR A 119 -11.08 -9.59 -5.22
CA THR A 119 -12.22 -10.25 -4.55
C THR A 119 -12.15 -10.16 -3.04
N ASN A 120 -11.05 -9.63 -2.47
CA ASN A 120 -10.89 -9.50 -1.04
C ASN A 120 -11.95 -8.54 -0.44
N GLU A 121 -12.63 -8.99 0.60
CA GLU A 121 -13.76 -8.28 1.20
C GLU A 121 -13.34 -6.95 1.82
N GLN A 122 -12.26 -6.93 2.59
CA GLN A 122 -11.74 -5.71 3.21
C GLN A 122 -11.40 -4.65 2.15
N LEU A 123 -10.75 -5.03 1.04
CA LEU A 123 -10.48 -4.11 -0.06
C LEU A 123 -11.77 -3.57 -0.68
N ARG A 124 -12.76 -4.42 -0.91
CA ARG A 124 -14.05 -4.02 -1.49
C ARG A 124 -14.80 -3.06 -0.60
N GLU A 125 -14.81 -3.30 0.70
CA GLU A 125 -15.43 -2.43 1.68
C GLU A 125 -14.72 -1.06 1.72
N ARG A 126 -13.41 -1.04 1.87
CA ARG A 126 -12.59 0.19 1.94
C ARG A 126 -12.67 1.04 0.68
N SER A 127 -12.91 0.44 -0.48
CA SER A 127 -13.01 1.13 -1.77
C SER A 127 -14.43 1.55 -2.16
N ARG A 128 -15.45 1.35 -1.31
CA ARG A 128 -16.84 1.74 -1.60
C ARG A 128 -16.99 3.25 -1.78
N LYS A 129 -16.39 4.04 -0.91
CA LYS A 129 -16.42 5.51 -1.00
C LYS A 129 -15.28 5.99 -1.89
N PRO A 130 -15.53 6.87 -2.87
CA PRO A 130 -14.48 7.44 -3.71
C PRO A 130 -13.57 8.33 -2.85
N PHE A 131 -12.27 8.29 -3.12
CA PHE A 131 -11.25 9.07 -2.41
C PHE A 131 -10.11 9.46 -3.36
N GLY A 132 -9.35 10.48 -3.00
CA GLY A 132 -8.17 10.92 -3.72
C GLY A 132 -8.46 11.57 -5.09
N GLY A 133 -7.39 11.85 -5.85
CA GLY A 133 -7.45 12.48 -7.16
C GLY A 133 -7.99 11.57 -8.27
N ALA A 134 -8.19 12.14 -9.46
CA ALA A 134 -8.82 11.46 -10.61
C ALA A 134 -8.18 10.10 -10.97
N ALA A 135 -6.84 10.01 -10.95
CA ALA A 135 -6.13 8.76 -11.26
C ALA A 135 -6.42 7.65 -10.22
N VAL A 136 -6.48 8.01 -8.93
CA VAL A 136 -6.81 7.08 -7.84
C VAL A 136 -8.25 6.61 -7.94
N LYS A 137 -9.19 7.52 -8.23
CA LYS A 137 -10.61 7.21 -8.47
C LYS A 137 -10.78 6.24 -9.65
N LEU A 138 -10.06 6.48 -10.75
CA LEU A 138 -10.10 5.61 -11.92
C LEU A 138 -9.57 4.20 -11.62
N LEU A 139 -8.38 4.09 -11.00
CA LEU A 139 -7.81 2.79 -10.64
C LEU A 139 -8.66 2.05 -9.61
N SER A 140 -9.26 2.76 -8.65
CA SER A 140 -10.20 2.19 -7.71
C SER A 140 -11.47 1.67 -8.40
N ALA A 141 -11.97 2.37 -9.41
CA ALA A 141 -13.10 1.92 -10.22
C ALA A 141 -12.75 0.64 -11.03
N VAL A 142 -11.54 0.58 -11.58
CA VAL A 142 -11.02 -0.62 -12.26
C VAL A 142 -10.95 -1.80 -11.29
N MET A 143 -10.46 -1.63 -10.08
CA MET A 143 -10.45 -2.70 -9.08
C MET A 143 -11.86 -3.16 -8.72
N ARG A 144 -12.78 -2.22 -8.49
CA ARG A 144 -14.19 -2.53 -8.17
C ARG A 144 -14.95 -3.24 -9.28
N SER A 145 -14.51 -3.13 -10.55
CA SER A 145 -15.14 -3.85 -11.67
C SER A 145 -15.16 -5.37 -11.49
N GLY A 146 -14.28 -5.91 -10.64
CA GLY A 146 -14.13 -7.37 -10.45
C GLY A 146 -13.54 -8.09 -11.66
N SER A 147 -13.28 -7.40 -12.77
CA SER A 147 -12.72 -7.99 -13.98
C SER A 147 -11.21 -8.21 -13.85
N VAL A 148 -10.77 -9.45 -13.75
CA VAL A 148 -9.34 -9.84 -13.72
C VAL A 148 -8.61 -9.34 -14.98
N THR A 149 -9.25 -9.43 -16.13
CA THR A 149 -8.65 -9.01 -17.41
C THR A 149 -8.43 -7.51 -17.47
N LEU A 150 -9.41 -6.72 -17.04
CA LEU A 150 -9.30 -5.25 -17.00
C LEU A 150 -8.23 -4.82 -16.01
N ASN A 151 -8.20 -5.40 -14.82
CA ASN A 151 -7.19 -5.13 -13.81
C ASN A 151 -5.78 -5.50 -14.30
N TYR A 152 -5.63 -6.68 -14.92
CA TYR A 152 -4.36 -7.10 -15.51
C TYR A 152 -3.84 -6.08 -16.55
N ALA A 153 -4.70 -5.66 -17.48
CA ALA A 153 -4.33 -4.70 -18.52
C ALA A 153 -3.98 -3.33 -17.93
N ALA A 154 -4.82 -2.81 -17.02
CA ALA A 154 -4.63 -1.51 -16.40
C ALA A 154 -3.31 -1.44 -15.59
N PHE A 155 -3.05 -2.41 -14.71
CA PHE A 155 -1.85 -2.38 -13.87
C PHE A 155 -0.57 -2.72 -14.65
N ARG A 156 -0.68 -3.53 -15.71
CA ARG A 156 0.43 -3.70 -16.66
C ARG A 156 0.77 -2.39 -17.37
N PHE A 157 -0.24 -1.62 -17.79
CA PHE A 157 -0.05 -0.31 -18.40
C PHE A 157 0.57 0.68 -17.41
N VAL A 158 0.07 0.75 -16.17
CA VAL A 158 0.64 1.60 -15.11
C VAL A 158 2.11 1.27 -14.85
N ALA A 159 2.46 -0.02 -14.79
CA ALA A 159 3.83 -0.45 -14.60
C ALA A 159 4.73 -0.05 -15.77
N TRP A 160 4.27 -0.26 -17.01
CA TRP A 160 4.97 0.14 -18.21
C TRP A 160 5.16 1.67 -18.28
N ALA A 161 4.12 2.44 -18.05
CA ALA A 161 4.17 3.92 -18.08
C ALA A 161 5.12 4.47 -16.99
N GLY A 162 5.16 3.83 -15.81
CA GLY A 162 6.11 4.19 -14.74
C GLY A 162 7.56 3.95 -15.12
N GLN A 163 7.83 2.94 -15.94
CA GLN A 163 9.18 2.64 -16.45
C GLN A 163 9.56 3.54 -17.64
N ALA A 164 8.63 3.80 -18.56
CA ALA A 164 8.85 4.58 -19.76
C ALA A 164 8.99 6.09 -19.49
N ALA A 165 8.27 6.62 -18.50
CA ALA A 165 8.23 8.05 -18.20
C ALA A 165 8.37 8.36 -16.69
N PRO A 166 9.50 8.02 -16.06
CA PRO A 166 9.66 8.15 -14.59
C PRO A 166 9.49 9.60 -14.09
N ARG A 167 9.93 10.61 -14.87
CA ARG A 167 9.78 12.03 -14.52
C ARG A 167 8.34 12.51 -14.54
N PHE A 168 7.52 12.01 -15.44
CA PHE A 168 6.09 12.35 -15.55
C PHE A 168 5.30 11.73 -14.38
N PHE A 169 5.61 10.48 -14.03
CA PHE A 169 4.99 9.77 -12.92
C PHE A 169 5.29 10.42 -11.56
N THR A 170 6.50 10.94 -11.38
CA THR A 170 6.87 11.66 -10.15
C THR A 170 6.04 12.93 -9.98
N LYS A 171 5.81 13.71 -11.07
CA LYS A 171 4.95 14.90 -11.04
C LYS A 171 3.47 14.60 -10.73
N LEU A 172 2.93 13.49 -11.24
CA LEU A 172 1.57 13.05 -10.93
C LEU A 172 1.39 12.58 -9.47
N LYS A 173 2.43 11.99 -8.88
CA LYS A 173 2.43 11.54 -7.48
C LYS A 173 2.37 12.68 -6.46
N HIS A 174 2.86 13.86 -6.81
CA HIS A 174 2.95 15.04 -5.94
C HIS A 174 1.82 16.06 -6.17
N ARG A 175 0.94 15.85 -7.13
CA ARG A 175 -0.28 16.64 -7.27
C ARG A 175 -1.34 16.09 -6.31
N LYS A 176 -1.48 16.82 -5.17
CA LYS A 176 -2.64 16.69 -4.29
C LYS A 176 -3.89 17.21 -4.97
#